data_0c4cb80100ea66c78402592ae6e4eaf4
#
_entry.id   0c4cb80100ea66c78402592ae6e4eaf4
#
_cell.length_a   1.000
_cell.length_b   1.000
_cell.length_c   1.000
_cell.angle_alpha   90.00
_cell.angle_beta   90.00
_cell.angle_gamma   90.00
#
_symmetry.space_group_name_H-M   'P 1'
#
loop_
_entity.id
_entity.type
_entity.pdbx_description
1 polymer ?
#
loop_
_entity_poly.entity_id
_entity_poly.type
_entity_poly.pdbx_seq_one_letter_code
_entity_poly.pdbx_strand_id
1 'polypeptide(L)'
;MQMTDIARMAGVSASTVSRALSGSPLIPEATRTRITELARSLNYRVNAGAASLRKGDVQTIGVVLLSDSAQMISDPFLLGILGSLTDAVNEQGMNLLLSRLHEDSKDRMRSMVESGQVTGLIVIGQLTLHEHLNELAHLGIPMAVWGAALPDASYPVVGSDNRLGGYLATRHLIEQGCRRIAFFGDTTHPEAGQRFQGHAQAMEEAGIELDPRLRQHFLFGDARLRESIDGWLNQQLDFDAIFACSDVTAISLMGALRERNIAVPSQVRVVGYDDILLASHVHPPLTTVRQPIAQAGRALVDLMFESVAGAPRRNIVLPTELIVRESSL
;
A
#
# COMPACT_ATOMS: atom_id res chain seq x y z
N MET A 1 -20.17 14.50 30.75
CA MET A 1 -19.61 14.29 32.08
C MET A 1 -18.10 14.25 32.01
N GLN A 2 -17.38 14.94 32.88
CA GLN A 2 -15.92 15.00 32.89
C GLN A 2 -15.35 14.24 34.09
N MET A 3 -14.06 13.90 34.04
CA MET A 3 -13.34 13.23 35.13
C MET A 3 -13.40 14.04 36.45
N THR A 4 -13.42 15.35 36.34
CA THR A 4 -13.59 16.28 37.47
C THR A 4 -14.94 16.14 38.18
N ASP A 5 -16.00 15.75 37.48
CA ASP A 5 -17.32 15.53 38.07
C ASP A 5 -17.31 14.25 38.91
N ILE A 6 -16.68 13.17 38.42
CA ILE A 6 -16.49 11.92 39.17
C ILE A 6 -15.64 12.18 40.42
N ALA A 7 -14.55 12.95 40.28
CA ALA A 7 -13.67 13.30 41.38
C ALA A 7 -14.43 14.01 42.50
N ARG A 8 -15.26 14.99 42.15
CA ARG A 8 -16.14 15.71 43.10
C ARG A 8 -17.13 14.78 43.77
N MET A 9 -17.80 13.90 43.02
CA MET A 9 -18.79 12.95 43.55
C MET A 9 -18.15 11.86 44.40
N ALA A 10 -16.95 11.42 44.09
CA ALA A 10 -16.20 10.43 44.85
C ALA A 10 -15.43 11.04 46.05
N GLY A 11 -15.38 12.38 46.21
CA GLY A 11 -14.63 13.06 47.24
C GLY A 11 -13.11 12.89 47.16
N VAL A 12 -12.58 12.78 45.93
CA VAL A 12 -11.15 12.57 45.69
C VAL A 12 -10.64 13.52 44.60
N SER A 13 -9.32 13.58 44.42
CA SER A 13 -8.75 14.38 43.33
C SER A 13 -8.97 13.71 41.97
N ALA A 14 -8.97 14.50 40.87
CA ALA A 14 -9.03 13.98 39.50
C ALA A 14 -7.86 13.03 39.20
N SER A 15 -6.67 13.26 39.77
CA SER A 15 -5.54 12.34 39.66
C SER A 15 -5.78 10.99 40.34
N THR A 16 -6.51 10.98 41.45
CA THR A 16 -6.93 9.74 42.17
C THR A 16 -7.92 8.95 41.31
N VAL A 17 -8.92 9.63 40.71
CA VAL A 17 -9.87 9.00 39.79
C VAL A 17 -9.13 8.39 38.58
N SER A 18 -8.22 9.15 37.99
CA SER A 18 -7.41 8.65 36.84
C SER A 18 -6.64 7.39 37.19
N ARG A 19 -5.93 7.38 38.32
CA ARG A 19 -5.16 6.21 38.80
C ARG A 19 -6.08 5.03 39.16
N ALA A 20 -7.23 5.27 39.77
CA ALA A 20 -8.19 4.22 40.08
C ALA A 20 -8.74 3.54 38.84
N LEU A 21 -9.15 4.32 37.82
CA LEU A 21 -9.70 3.82 36.58
C LEU A 21 -8.64 3.15 35.69
N SER A 22 -7.33 3.48 35.85
CA SER A 22 -6.23 2.81 35.20
C SER A 22 -5.70 1.57 35.94
N GLY A 23 -6.34 1.17 37.02
CA GLY A 23 -5.93 -0.04 37.76
C GLY A 23 -4.65 0.10 38.58
N SER A 24 -4.18 1.34 38.86
CA SER A 24 -2.93 1.57 39.59
C SER A 24 -2.91 0.93 40.99
N PRO A 25 -1.86 0.16 41.33
CA PRO A 25 -1.72 -0.47 42.66
C PRO A 25 -1.53 0.57 43.79
N LEU A 26 -1.24 1.82 43.45
CA LEU A 26 -1.09 2.90 44.41
C LEU A 26 -2.44 3.35 45.04
N ILE A 27 -3.56 2.91 44.49
CA ILE A 27 -4.89 3.21 45.01
C ILE A 27 -5.45 1.99 45.73
N PRO A 28 -5.89 2.12 47.01
CA PRO A 28 -6.48 1.03 47.76
C PRO A 28 -7.64 0.40 47.00
N GLU A 29 -7.76 -0.93 47.08
CA GLU A 29 -8.76 -1.68 46.32
C GLU A 29 -10.20 -1.22 46.54
N ALA A 30 -10.58 -0.97 47.81
CA ALA A 30 -11.90 -0.44 48.12
C ALA A 30 -12.21 0.91 47.46
N THR A 31 -11.21 1.78 47.38
CA THR A 31 -11.35 3.09 46.71
C THR A 31 -11.44 2.92 45.21
N ARG A 32 -10.63 2.00 44.64
CA ARG A 32 -10.65 1.68 43.19
C ARG A 32 -11.99 1.13 42.75
N THR A 33 -12.54 0.15 43.52
CA THR A 33 -13.86 -0.44 43.24
C THR A 33 -14.95 0.62 43.28
N ARG A 34 -14.99 1.44 44.32
CA ARG A 34 -15.98 2.52 44.48
C ARG A 34 -15.95 3.50 43.28
N ILE A 35 -14.78 3.93 42.87
CA ILE A 35 -14.62 4.87 41.74
C ILE A 35 -15.04 4.21 40.41
N THR A 36 -14.70 2.94 40.22
CA THR A 36 -15.05 2.19 39.00
C THR A 36 -16.56 1.99 38.89
N GLU A 37 -17.23 1.65 40.01
CA GLU A 37 -18.69 1.50 40.06
C GLU A 37 -19.40 2.83 39.81
N LEU A 38 -18.91 3.92 40.42
CA LEU A 38 -19.43 5.26 40.18
C LEU A 38 -19.29 5.68 38.72
N ALA A 39 -18.13 5.47 38.11
CA ALA A 39 -17.91 5.76 36.70
C ALA A 39 -18.84 4.94 35.80
N ARG A 40 -19.06 3.66 36.14
CA ARG A 40 -19.96 2.77 35.39
C ARG A 40 -21.42 3.22 35.52
N SER A 41 -21.89 3.56 36.75
CA SER A 41 -23.26 4.02 36.98
C SER A 41 -23.59 5.32 36.25
N LEU A 42 -22.57 6.15 36.00
CA LEU A 42 -22.67 7.42 35.29
C LEU A 42 -22.37 7.30 33.76
N ASN A 43 -22.24 6.08 33.24
CA ASN A 43 -21.85 5.84 31.85
C ASN A 43 -20.57 6.61 31.41
N TYR A 44 -19.70 6.90 32.39
CA TYR A 44 -18.45 7.57 32.09
C TYR A 44 -17.45 6.57 31.46
N ARG A 45 -17.00 6.88 30.27
CA ARG A 45 -15.89 6.17 29.62
C ARG A 45 -14.65 7.02 29.73
N VAL A 46 -13.55 6.40 30.19
CA VAL A 46 -12.23 7.05 30.11
C VAL A 46 -11.98 7.36 28.64
N ASN A 47 -11.71 8.63 28.33
CA ASN A 47 -11.24 8.97 26.98
C ASN A 47 -9.84 8.37 26.80
N ALA A 48 -9.79 7.24 26.09
CA ALA A 48 -8.55 6.49 25.84
C ALA A 48 -7.49 7.38 25.17
N GLY A 49 -7.89 8.28 24.25
CA GLY A 49 -6.99 9.23 23.62
C GLY A 49 -6.38 10.23 24.61
N ALA A 50 -7.16 10.75 25.56
CA ALA A 50 -6.63 11.65 26.60
C ALA A 50 -5.80 10.92 27.66
N ALA A 51 -6.03 9.63 27.89
CA ALA A 51 -5.24 8.79 28.78
C ALA A 51 -3.90 8.40 28.14
N SER A 52 -3.90 8.07 26.86
CA SER A 52 -2.75 7.76 26.01
C SER A 52 -1.81 8.97 25.89
N LEU A 53 -2.36 10.16 25.62
CA LEU A 53 -1.60 11.43 25.59
C LEU A 53 -0.87 11.73 26.91
N ARG A 54 -1.44 11.34 28.08
CA ARG A 54 -0.79 11.54 29.38
C ARG A 54 0.27 10.51 29.72
N LYS A 55 0.18 9.29 29.14
CA LYS A 55 1.15 8.20 29.37
C LYS A 55 2.29 8.21 28.34
N GLY A 56 2.18 8.97 27.27
CA GLY A 56 3.11 8.89 26.13
C GLY A 56 2.96 7.59 25.32
N ASP A 57 1.91 6.80 25.57
CA ASP A 57 1.66 5.50 24.97
C ASP A 57 0.70 5.71 23.77
N VAL A 58 1.23 6.13 22.66
CA VAL A 58 0.47 6.25 21.41
C VAL A 58 0.26 4.84 20.83
N GLN A 59 -0.97 4.36 20.90
CA GLN A 59 -1.35 3.02 20.39
C GLN A 59 -1.97 3.13 18.98
N THR A 60 -1.39 3.93 18.12
CA THR A 60 -1.92 4.17 16.78
C THR A 60 -0.78 4.22 15.76
N ILE A 61 -0.90 3.47 14.68
CA ILE A 61 -0.01 3.49 13.53
C ILE A 61 -0.67 4.34 12.44
N GLY A 62 0.08 5.27 11.84
CA GLY A 62 -0.39 6.03 10.69
C GLY A 62 -0.14 5.26 9.39
N VAL A 63 -1.20 4.99 8.63
CA VAL A 63 -1.09 4.49 7.25
C VAL A 63 -1.36 5.64 6.30
N VAL A 64 -0.36 5.96 5.50
CA VAL A 64 -0.40 7.08 4.56
C VAL A 64 -0.46 6.53 3.13
N LEU A 65 -1.52 6.89 2.42
CA LEU A 65 -1.64 6.63 1.00
C LEU A 65 -1.17 7.88 0.25
N LEU A 66 -0.10 7.73 -0.52
CA LEU A 66 0.35 8.77 -1.44
C LEU A 66 -0.45 8.63 -2.73
N SER A 67 -1.24 9.64 -3.06
CA SER A 67 -2.11 9.57 -4.24
C SER A 67 -2.56 10.94 -4.68
N ASP A 68 -2.42 11.18 -5.98
CA ASP A 68 -2.98 12.34 -6.66
C ASP A 68 -4.42 12.11 -7.11
N SER A 69 -4.93 10.87 -7.03
CA SER A 69 -6.26 10.47 -7.48
C SER A 69 -7.17 9.97 -6.35
N ALA A 70 -8.42 10.46 -6.34
CA ALA A 70 -9.44 9.98 -5.41
C ALA A 70 -9.83 8.51 -5.64
N GLN A 71 -9.62 7.99 -6.85
CA GLN A 71 -10.01 6.62 -7.24
C GLN A 71 -9.05 5.55 -6.72
N MET A 72 -7.83 5.92 -6.32
CA MET A 72 -6.82 4.97 -5.84
C MET A 72 -7.28 4.16 -4.62
N ILE A 73 -8.12 4.72 -3.74
CA ILE A 73 -8.64 4.00 -2.56
C ILE A 73 -9.52 2.81 -2.95
N SER A 74 -10.15 2.83 -4.13
CA SER A 74 -10.96 1.71 -4.63
C SER A 74 -10.18 0.65 -5.40
N ASP A 75 -8.87 0.78 -5.51
CA ASP A 75 -8.01 -0.23 -6.13
C ASP A 75 -8.02 -1.51 -5.29
N PRO A 76 -8.40 -2.67 -5.86
CA PRO A 76 -8.46 -3.92 -5.12
C PRO A 76 -7.13 -4.37 -4.52
N PHE A 77 -6.00 -4.07 -5.17
CA PHE A 77 -4.68 -4.36 -4.65
C PHE A 77 -4.41 -3.55 -3.36
N LEU A 78 -4.71 -2.25 -3.40
CA LEU A 78 -4.57 -1.38 -2.24
C LEU A 78 -5.48 -1.81 -1.08
N LEU A 79 -6.74 -2.20 -1.37
CA LEU A 79 -7.64 -2.74 -0.36
C LEU A 79 -7.10 -4.02 0.26
N GLY A 80 -6.45 -4.88 -0.53
CA GLY A 80 -5.77 -6.08 -0.04
C GLY A 80 -4.63 -5.75 0.93
N ILE A 81 -3.76 -4.78 0.60
CA ILE A 81 -2.69 -4.33 1.50
C ILE A 81 -3.27 -3.74 2.79
N LEU A 82 -4.30 -2.90 2.71
CA LEU A 82 -4.95 -2.32 3.88
C LEU A 82 -5.57 -3.40 4.78
N GLY A 83 -6.18 -4.44 4.21
CA GLY A 83 -6.66 -5.59 4.95
C GLY A 83 -5.53 -6.29 5.71
N SER A 84 -4.45 -6.64 5.03
CA SER A 84 -3.27 -7.29 5.62
C SER A 84 -2.61 -6.42 6.72
N LEU A 85 -2.53 -5.10 6.52
CA LEU A 85 -2.05 -4.16 7.53
C LEU A 85 -2.97 -4.11 8.74
N THR A 86 -4.29 -4.08 8.52
CA THR A 86 -5.27 -4.06 9.61
C THR A 86 -5.12 -5.27 10.51
N ASP A 87 -4.97 -6.47 9.91
CA ASP A 87 -4.76 -7.71 10.66
C ASP A 87 -3.44 -7.64 11.47
N ALA A 88 -2.34 -7.24 10.84
CA ALA A 88 -1.04 -7.14 11.50
C ALA A 88 -1.01 -6.10 12.63
N VAL A 89 -1.65 -4.95 12.44
CA VAL A 89 -1.77 -3.89 13.46
C VAL A 89 -2.62 -4.35 14.64
N ASN A 90 -3.73 -5.05 14.38
CA ASN A 90 -4.60 -5.61 15.42
C ASN A 90 -3.88 -6.70 16.24
N GLU A 91 -3.05 -7.54 15.62
CA GLU A 91 -2.21 -8.53 16.34
C GLU A 91 -1.27 -7.85 17.35
N GLN A 92 -0.84 -6.62 17.10
CA GLN A 92 -0.05 -5.81 18.05
C GLN A 92 -0.90 -5.05 19.09
N GLY A 93 -2.22 -5.20 19.08
CA GLY A 93 -3.13 -4.48 19.98
C GLY A 93 -3.19 -2.97 19.70
N MET A 94 -2.84 -2.54 18.47
CA MET A 94 -2.79 -1.13 18.07
C MET A 94 -3.97 -0.73 17.19
N ASN A 95 -4.18 0.57 17.02
CA ASN A 95 -5.15 1.14 16.10
C ASN A 95 -4.46 1.56 14.80
N LEU A 96 -5.23 1.61 13.70
CA LEU A 96 -4.78 2.11 12.42
C LEU A 96 -5.47 3.44 12.11
N LEU A 97 -4.69 4.47 11.80
CA LEU A 97 -5.16 5.76 11.30
C LEU A 97 -4.82 5.87 9.83
N LEU A 98 -5.83 5.77 8.96
CA LEU A 98 -5.65 5.93 7.52
C LEU A 98 -5.72 7.41 7.13
N SER A 99 -4.72 7.87 6.40
CA SER A 99 -4.67 9.22 5.81
C SER A 99 -4.30 9.14 4.35
N ARG A 100 -5.01 9.88 3.50
CA ARG A 100 -4.60 10.13 2.13
C ARG A 100 -3.91 11.50 2.06
N LEU A 101 -2.72 11.53 1.50
CA LEU A 101 -1.95 12.76 1.35
C LEU A 101 -1.63 13.00 -0.12
N HIS A 102 -1.72 14.27 -0.51
CA HIS A 102 -1.24 14.79 -1.79
C HIS A 102 0.17 15.34 -1.63
N GLU A 103 0.87 15.59 -2.73
CA GLU A 103 2.22 16.15 -2.71
C GLU A 103 2.34 17.44 -1.89
N ASP A 104 1.32 18.30 -1.92
CA ASP A 104 1.28 19.56 -1.14
C ASP A 104 1.17 19.35 0.38
N SER A 105 0.92 18.13 0.83
CA SER A 105 0.68 17.81 2.25
C SER A 105 1.88 17.16 2.95
N LYS A 106 3.09 17.33 2.42
CA LYS A 106 4.34 16.68 2.89
C LYS A 106 4.58 16.86 4.39
N ASP A 107 4.43 18.08 4.92
CA ASP A 107 4.64 18.38 6.33
C ASP A 107 3.67 17.69 7.28
N ARG A 108 2.55 17.17 6.74
CA ARG A 108 1.54 16.49 7.55
C ARG A 108 2.04 15.15 8.10
N MET A 109 2.83 14.39 7.32
CA MET A 109 3.43 13.13 7.79
C MET A 109 4.30 13.37 9.04
N ARG A 110 5.17 14.38 8.98
CA ARG A 110 5.99 14.79 10.11
C ARG A 110 5.14 15.19 11.31
N SER A 111 4.15 16.07 11.10
CA SER A 111 3.27 16.56 12.14
C SER A 111 2.47 15.45 12.84
N MET A 112 2.04 14.40 12.14
CA MET A 112 1.34 13.26 12.74
C MET A 112 2.18 12.53 13.79
N VAL A 113 3.49 12.40 13.56
CA VAL A 113 4.40 11.75 14.52
C VAL A 113 4.80 12.73 15.64
N GLU A 114 5.25 13.93 15.30
CA GLU A 114 5.71 14.92 16.28
C GLU A 114 4.62 15.36 17.25
N SER A 115 3.36 15.40 16.82
CA SER A 115 2.22 15.70 17.70
C SER A 115 1.80 14.52 18.59
N GLY A 116 2.40 13.34 18.42
CA GLY A 116 2.01 12.12 19.13
C GLY A 116 0.64 11.57 18.68
N GLN A 117 0.17 11.91 17.48
CA GLN A 117 -1.05 11.32 16.93
C GLN A 117 -0.84 9.86 16.55
N VAL A 118 0.34 9.51 16.04
CA VAL A 118 0.75 8.17 15.68
C VAL A 118 2.16 7.86 16.20
N THR A 119 2.44 6.57 16.44
CA THR A 119 3.76 6.07 16.87
C THR A 119 4.78 6.09 15.74
N GLY A 120 4.34 5.82 14.52
CA GLY A 120 5.13 5.78 13.30
C GLY A 120 4.23 5.67 12.08
N LEU A 121 4.84 5.67 10.90
CA LEU A 121 4.14 5.72 9.62
C LEU A 121 4.39 4.46 8.78
N ILE A 122 3.35 3.96 8.15
CA ILE A 122 3.44 3.03 7.03
C ILE A 122 2.97 3.80 5.80
N VAL A 123 3.87 3.98 4.83
CA VAL A 123 3.60 4.75 3.61
C VAL A 123 3.38 3.77 2.46
N ILE A 124 2.27 3.90 1.74
CA ILE A 124 1.95 3.05 0.60
C ILE A 124 2.17 3.82 -0.70
N GLY A 125 3.13 3.32 -1.48
CA GLY A 125 3.65 3.96 -2.69
C GLY A 125 4.71 5.02 -2.40
N GLN A 126 5.62 5.20 -3.34
CA GLN A 126 6.67 6.22 -3.27
C GLN A 126 6.34 7.40 -4.19
N LEU A 127 5.64 7.13 -5.30
CA LEU A 127 5.36 8.12 -6.34
C LEU A 127 6.61 8.95 -6.68
N THR A 128 6.49 10.28 -6.66
CA THR A 128 7.57 11.24 -6.86
C THR A 128 8.16 11.77 -5.54
N LEU A 129 7.77 11.21 -4.37
CA LEU A 129 8.14 11.72 -3.05
C LEU A 129 9.38 11.06 -2.43
N HIS A 130 10.21 10.39 -3.22
CA HIS A 130 11.40 9.70 -2.74
C HIS A 130 12.32 10.59 -1.89
N GLU A 131 12.66 11.80 -2.38
CA GLU A 131 13.50 12.76 -1.67
C GLU A 131 12.87 13.20 -0.34
N HIS A 132 11.57 13.44 -0.33
CA HIS A 132 10.88 13.83 0.90
C HIS A 132 10.84 12.70 1.94
N LEU A 133 10.68 11.44 1.50
CA LEU A 133 10.77 10.28 2.39
C LEU A 133 12.19 10.13 2.97
N ASN A 134 13.23 10.43 2.19
CA ASN A 134 14.61 10.51 2.68
C ASN A 134 14.78 11.62 3.73
N GLU A 135 14.23 12.81 3.49
CA GLU A 135 14.26 13.90 4.47
C GLU A 135 13.60 13.51 5.79
N LEU A 136 12.42 12.89 5.75
CA LEU A 136 11.72 12.41 6.95
C LEU A 136 12.53 11.33 7.69
N ALA A 137 13.16 10.42 6.97
CA ALA A 137 14.02 9.39 7.56
C ALA A 137 15.25 10.02 8.26
N HIS A 138 15.89 11.03 7.64
CA HIS A 138 17.01 11.77 8.25
C HIS A 138 16.58 12.56 9.49
N LEU A 139 15.34 13.02 9.55
CA LEU A 139 14.77 13.65 10.75
C LEU A 139 14.42 12.64 11.86
N GLY A 140 14.64 11.35 11.62
CA GLY A 140 14.34 10.29 12.58
C GLY A 140 12.85 9.98 12.72
N ILE A 141 12.02 10.32 11.73
CA ILE A 141 10.60 9.96 11.72
C ILE A 141 10.49 8.45 11.50
N PRO A 142 9.93 7.67 12.45
CA PRO A 142 9.79 6.23 12.31
C PRO A 142 8.83 5.89 11.16
N MET A 143 9.31 5.08 10.20
CA MET A 143 8.49 4.68 9.06
C MET A 143 8.89 3.34 8.46
N ALA A 144 7.97 2.75 7.68
CA ALA A 144 8.21 1.72 6.70
C ALA A 144 7.43 2.05 5.42
N VAL A 145 7.99 1.76 4.25
CA VAL A 145 7.40 2.14 2.96
C VAL A 145 7.12 0.88 2.13
N TRP A 146 5.89 0.75 1.64
CA TRP A 146 5.58 -0.19 0.56
C TRP A 146 5.98 0.45 -0.76
N GLY A 147 6.93 -0.17 -1.48
CA GLY A 147 7.44 0.39 -2.73
C GLY A 147 8.61 -0.39 -3.31
N ALA A 148 9.36 0.24 -4.18
CA ALA A 148 10.58 -0.30 -4.76
C ALA A 148 11.81 0.03 -3.88
N ALA A 149 12.69 -0.94 -3.69
CA ALA A 149 13.98 -0.68 -3.05
C ALA A 149 14.86 0.15 -4.00
N LEU A 150 15.09 1.41 -3.62
CA LEU A 150 15.97 2.33 -4.34
C LEU A 150 17.35 2.35 -3.67
N PRO A 151 18.46 2.48 -4.46
CA PRO A 151 19.83 2.42 -3.91
C PRO A 151 20.11 3.48 -2.85
N ASP A 152 19.56 4.68 -3.04
CA ASP A 152 19.75 5.88 -2.23
C ASP A 152 18.63 6.11 -1.20
N ALA A 153 17.69 5.17 -1.04
CA ALA A 153 16.65 5.28 -0.02
C ALA A 153 17.25 5.25 1.38
N SER A 154 16.92 6.23 2.22
CA SER A 154 17.30 6.30 3.64
C SER A 154 16.24 5.70 4.57
N TYR A 155 15.09 5.34 4.06
CA TYR A 155 13.96 4.72 4.76
C TYR A 155 13.88 3.21 4.47
N PRO A 156 13.33 2.39 5.39
CA PRO A 156 13.14 0.97 5.17
C PRO A 156 11.99 0.70 4.19
N VAL A 157 12.19 -0.27 3.30
CA VAL A 157 11.22 -0.63 2.24
C VAL A 157 10.84 -2.09 2.35
N VAL A 158 9.54 -2.36 2.23
CA VAL A 158 8.97 -3.65 1.87
C VAL A 158 8.40 -3.53 0.47
N GLY A 159 8.74 -4.43 -0.41
CA GLY A 159 8.19 -4.46 -1.77
C GLY A 159 8.34 -5.83 -2.41
N SER A 160 7.70 -6.02 -3.54
CA SER A 160 7.89 -7.21 -4.36
C SER A 160 9.10 -7.05 -5.30
N ASP A 161 9.64 -8.16 -5.80
CA ASP A 161 10.66 -8.12 -6.85
C ASP A 161 10.02 -7.70 -8.19
N ASN A 162 9.87 -6.38 -8.36
CA ASN A 162 9.23 -5.79 -9.53
C ASN A 162 9.98 -6.10 -10.82
N ARG A 163 11.33 -6.13 -10.77
CA ARG A 163 12.14 -6.44 -11.96
C ARG A 163 11.95 -7.90 -12.39
N LEU A 164 12.03 -8.83 -11.44
CA LEU A 164 11.75 -10.25 -11.71
C LEU A 164 10.32 -10.44 -12.22
N GLY A 165 9.33 -9.76 -11.61
CA GLY A 165 7.94 -9.86 -12.05
C GLY A 165 7.74 -9.39 -13.49
N GLY A 166 8.33 -8.25 -13.86
CA GLY A 166 8.29 -7.75 -15.26
C GLY A 166 8.99 -8.68 -16.24
N TYR A 167 10.11 -9.27 -15.83
CA TYR A 167 10.83 -10.27 -16.60
C TYR A 167 9.99 -11.54 -16.83
N LEU A 168 9.39 -12.11 -15.77
CA LEU A 168 8.59 -13.33 -15.87
C LEU A 168 7.35 -13.13 -16.75
N ALA A 169 6.65 -12.01 -16.62
CA ALA A 169 5.49 -11.67 -17.44
C ALA A 169 5.87 -11.63 -18.94
N THR A 170 6.94 -10.92 -19.25
CA THR A 170 7.37 -10.72 -20.64
C THR A 170 7.95 -11.99 -21.24
N ARG A 171 8.79 -12.70 -20.49
CA ARG A 171 9.37 -13.98 -20.93
C ARG A 171 8.26 -14.98 -21.26
N HIS A 172 7.22 -15.08 -20.44
CA HIS A 172 6.06 -15.93 -20.72
C HIS A 172 5.42 -15.57 -22.07
N LEU A 173 5.14 -14.28 -22.34
CA LEU A 173 4.58 -13.85 -23.62
C LEU A 173 5.48 -14.21 -24.81
N ILE A 174 6.80 -14.07 -24.65
CA ILE A 174 7.78 -14.46 -25.67
C ILE A 174 7.76 -15.97 -25.93
N GLU A 175 7.67 -16.79 -24.86
CA GLU A 175 7.54 -18.25 -24.93
C GLU A 175 6.23 -18.68 -25.62
N GLN A 176 5.17 -17.86 -25.51
CA GLN A 176 3.92 -18.03 -26.27
C GLN A 176 4.00 -17.54 -27.73
N GLY A 177 5.17 -17.15 -28.21
CA GLY A 177 5.41 -16.75 -29.58
C GLY A 177 5.24 -15.26 -29.86
N CYS A 178 4.93 -14.43 -28.87
CA CYS A 178 4.78 -12.99 -29.07
C CYS A 178 6.12 -12.29 -29.35
N ARG A 179 6.08 -11.25 -30.19
CA ARG A 179 7.26 -10.49 -30.57
C ARG A 179 7.05 -8.96 -30.53
N ARG A 180 5.82 -8.49 -30.48
CA ARG A 180 5.45 -7.08 -30.45
C ARG A 180 4.62 -6.81 -29.21
N ILE A 181 5.32 -6.75 -28.05
CA ILE A 181 4.70 -6.69 -26.74
C ILE A 181 4.59 -5.23 -26.29
N ALA A 182 3.37 -4.76 -26.16
CA ALA A 182 3.11 -3.43 -25.61
C ALA A 182 3.20 -3.43 -24.07
N PHE A 183 3.85 -2.38 -23.53
CA PHE A 183 3.96 -2.16 -22.08
C PHE A 183 3.09 -0.99 -21.64
N PHE A 184 2.26 -1.23 -20.62
CA PHE A 184 1.35 -0.24 -20.06
C PHE A 184 1.67 0.04 -18.59
N GLY A 185 2.24 1.20 -18.30
CA GLY A 185 2.59 1.62 -16.94
C GLY A 185 3.38 2.92 -16.92
N ASP A 186 3.22 3.71 -15.86
CA ASP A 186 4.00 4.92 -15.68
C ASP A 186 5.37 4.61 -15.08
N THR A 187 6.38 4.58 -15.93
CA THR A 187 7.77 4.27 -15.55
C THR A 187 8.48 5.38 -14.76
N THR A 188 7.82 6.52 -14.52
CA THR A 188 8.31 7.54 -13.59
C THR A 188 8.11 7.09 -12.14
N HIS A 189 7.17 6.17 -11.90
CA HIS A 189 7.00 5.52 -10.61
C HIS A 189 8.01 4.37 -10.45
N PRO A 190 8.75 4.30 -9.32
CA PRO A 190 9.85 3.35 -9.15
C PRO A 190 9.45 1.89 -9.40
N GLU A 191 8.29 1.45 -8.92
CA GLU A 191 7.79 0.09 -9.07
C GLU A 191 7.54 -0.25 -10.55
N ALA A 192 6.82 0.61 -11.27
CA ALA A 192 6.55 0.43 -12.69
C ALA A 192 7.83 0.54 -13.54
N GLY A 193 8.76 1.42 -13.13
CA GLY A 193 10.09 1.53 -13.73
C GLY A 193 10.87 0.21 -13.63
N GLN A 194 10.87 -0.44 -12.46
CA GLN A 194 11.52 -1.74 -12.28
C GLN A 194 10.81 -2.86 -13.08
N ARG A 195 9.45 -2.87 -13.16
CA ARG A 195 8.70 -3.80 -14.03
C ARG A 195 9.08 -3.62 -15.50
N PHE A 196 9.23 -2.36 -15.93
CA PHE A 196 9.71 -2.07 -17.29
C PHE A 196 11.15 -2.52 -17.52
N GLN A 197 12.06 -2.36 -16.55
CA GLN A 197 13.43 -2.88 -16.66
C GLN A 197 13.44 -4.40 -16.86
N GLY A 198 12.60 -5.14 -16.13
CA GLY A 198 12.42 -6.58 -16.32
C GLY A 198 11.85 -6.92 -17.69
N HIS A 199 10.85 -6.16 -18.18
CA HIS A 199 10.31 -6.27 -19.52
C HIS A 199 11.40 -6.07 -20.58
N ALA A 200 12.15 -4.98 -20.49
CA ALA A 200 13.22 -4.67 -21.42
C ALA A 200 14.32 -5.76 -21.44
N GLN A 201 14.69 -6.28 -20.26
CA GLN A 201 15.66 -7.37 -20.16
C GLN A 201 15.19 -8.64 -20.89
N ALA A 202 13.93 -9.06 -20.70
CA ALA A 202 13.39 -10.24 -21.37
C ALA A 202 13.32 -10.08 -22.89
N MET A 203 12.98 -8.87 -23.39
CA MET A 203 12.98 -8.54 -24.82
C MET A 203 14.40 -8.60 -25.40
N GLU A 204 15.38 -7.99 -24.71
CA GLU A 204 16.79 -7.98 -25.12
C GLU A 204 17.37 -9.40 -25.20
N GLU A 205 17.15 -10.23 -24.17
CA GLU A 205 17.62 -11.63 -24.13
C GLU A 205 17.02 -12.47 -25.27
N ALA A 206 15.82 -12.13 -25.73
CA ALA A 206 15.16 -12.77 -26.87
C ALA A 206 15.54 -12.17 -28.23
N GLY A 207 16.39 -11.14 -28.27
CA GLY A 207 16.77 -10.44 -29.51
C GLY A 207 15.61 -9.65 -30.13
N ILE A 208 14.65 -9.19 -29.32
CA ILE A 208 13.49 -8.43 -29.76
C ILE A 208 13.71 -6.95 -29.43
N GLU A 209 13.64 -6.10 -30.45
CA GLU A 209 13.80 -4.65 -30.29
C GLU A 209 12.56 -4.03 -29.63
N LEU A 210 12.76 -3.11 -28.68
CA LEU A 210 11.69 -2.34 -28.06
C LEU A 210 11.19 -1.26 -29.02
N ASP A 211 9.90 -1.27 -29.34
CA ASP A 211 9.25 -0.17 -30.07
C ASP A 211 8.76 0.89 -29.07
N PRO A 212 9.31 2.12 -29.07
CA PRO A 212 8.89 3.17 -28.16
C PRO A 212 7.39 3.52 -28.25
N ARG A 213 6.74 3.26 -29.40
CA ARG A 213 5.31 3.51 -29.60
C ARG A 213 4.43 2.52 -28.84
N LEU A 214 4.98 1.33 -28.49
CA LEU A 214 4.31 0.30 -27.69
C LEU A 214 4.51 0.50 -26.19
N ARG A 215 5.24 1.53 -25.76
CA ARG A 215 5.37 1.90 -24.36
C ARG A 215 4.38 3.03 -24.05
N GLN A 216 3.41 2.73 -23.19
CA GLN A 216 2.38 3.68 -22.82
C GLN A 216 2.45 4.04 -21.34
N HIS A 217 2.40 5.35 -21.06
CA HIS A 217 2.40 5.89 -19.72
C HIS A 217 0.95 6.08 -19.26
N PHE A 218 0.55 5.35 -18.22
CA PHE A 218 -0.75 5.53 -17.57
C PHE A 218 -0.54 5.70 -16.09
N LEU A 219 -1.19 6.71 -15.52
CA LEU A 219 -1.23 6.92 -14.08
C LEU A 219 -2.17 5.90 -13.44
N PHE A 220 -1.73 5.30 -12.33
CA PHE A 220 -2.58 4.49 -11.49
C PHE A 220 -3.79 5.31 -11.03
N GLY A 221 -5.00 4.79 -11.24
CA GLY A 221 -6.23 5.44 -10.79
C GLY A 221 -6.62 6.69 -11.60
N ASP A 222 -6.09 6.88 -12.82
CA ASP A 222 -6.55 7.96 -13.69
C ASP A 222 -8.00 7.70 -14.11
N ALA A 223 -8.87 8.69 -13.83
CA ALA A 223 -10.25 8.66 -14.26
C ALA A 223 -10.40 8.59 -15.79
N ARG A 224 -9.36 8.97 -16.53
CA ARG A 224 -9.30 8.97 -18.00
C ARG A 224 -8.60 7.74 -18.57
N LEU A 225 -8.32 6.71 -17.74
CA LEU A 225 -7.65 5.47 -18.20
C LEU A 225 -8.32 4.93 -19.47
N ARG A 226 -9.66 4.90 -19.48
CA ARG A 226 -10.41 4.39 -20.63
C ARG A 226 -10.22 5.24 -21.88
N GLU A 227 -10.29 6.56 -21.79
CA GLU A 227 -10.06 7.47 -22.91
C GLU A 227 -8.65 7.34 -23.48
N SER A 228 -7.67 7.19 -22.59
CA SER A 228 -6.27 7.01 -22.97
C SER A 228 -6.03 5.69 -23.70
N ILE A 229 -6.64 4.59 -23.21
CA ILE A 229 -6.62 3.28 -23.89
C ILE A 229 -7.25 3.39 -25.28
N ASP A 230 -8.42 4.01 -25.39
CA ASP A 230 -9.13 4.20 -26.66
C ASP A 230 -8.30 5.03 -27.64
N GLY A 231 -7.66 6.11 -27.16
CA GLY A 231 -6.77 6.94 -27.95
C GLY A 231 -5.55 6.17 -28.49
N TRP A 232 -4.97 5.29 -27.66
CA TRP A 232 -3.85 4.44 -28.09
C TRP A 232 -4.27 3.39 -29.13
N LEU A 233 -5.38 2.68 -28.86
CA LEU A 233 -5.88 1.67 -29.80
C LEU A 233 -6.27 2.27 -31.16
N ASN A 234 -6.70 3.53 -31.21
CA ASN A 234 -7.02 4.21 -32.46
C ASN A 234 -5.79 4.54 -33.32
N GLN A 235 -4.56 4.44 -32.78
CA GLN A 235 -3.34 4.62 -33.57
C GLN A 235 -3.06 3.42 -34.49
N GLN A 236 -3.81 2.31 -34.36
CA GLN A 236 -3.68 1.11 -35.17
C GLN A 236 -2.24 0.54 -35.21
N LEU A 237 -1.56 0.60 -34.05
CA LEU A 237 -0.22 0.04 -33.89
C LEU A 237 -0.27 -1.49 -34.03
N ASP A 238 0.79 -2.06 -34.55
CA ASP A 238 0.94 -3.50 -34.70
C ASP A 238 1.52 -4.10 -33.41
N PHE A 239 0.73 -4.89 -32.67
CA PHE A 239 1.13 -5.59 -31.46
C PHE A 239 0.41 -6.94 -31.35
N ASP A 240 1.05 -7.91 -30.71
CA ASP A 240 0.54 -9.27 -30.51
C ASP A 240 0.32 -9.62 -29.02
N ALA A 241 0.86 -8.78 -28.12
CA ALA A 241 0.65 -8.95 -26.70
C ALA A 241 0.71 -7.61 -25.94
N ILE A 242 0.14 -7.63 -24.72
CA ILE A 242 0.16 -6.52 -23.78
C ILE A 242 0.65 -7.04 -22.43
N PHE A 243 1.65 -6.37 -21.84
CA PHE A 243 1.99 -6.45 -20.44
C PHE A 243 1.55 -5.16 -19.73
N ALA A 244 0.55 -5.26 -18.87
CA ALA A 244 0.03 -4.15 -18.08
C ALA A 244 0.59 -4.20 -16.65
N CYS A 245 1.04 -3.06 -16.14
CA CYS A 245 1.62 -2.92 -14.80
C CYS A 245 0.64 -3.14 -13.63
N SER A 246 -0.65 -3.33 -13.90
CA SER A 246 -1.65 -3.72 -12.91
C SER A 246 -2.78 -4.51 -13.54
N ASP A 247 -3.45 -5.32 -12.75
CA ASP A 247 -4.62 -6.09 -13.19
C ASP A 247 -5.79 -5.18 -13.55
N VAL A 248 -5.98 -4.07 -12.85
CA VAL A 248 -7.03 -3.09 -13.18
C VAL A 248 -6.83 -2.52 -14.58
N THR A 249 -5.58 -2.20 -14.92
CA THR A 249 -5.22 -1.73 -16.27
C THR A 249 -5.42 -2.84 -17.30
N ALA A 250 -4.98 -4.08 -17.00
CA ALA A 250 -5.14 -5.23 -17.88
C ALA A 250 -6.62 -5.53 -18.18
N ILE A 251 -7.48 -5.52 -17.15
CA ILE A 251 -8.92 -5.74 -17.28
C ILE A 251 -9.58 -4.64 -18.12
N SER A 252 -9.16 -3.39 -17.92
CA SER A 252 -9.65 -2.25 -18.73
C SER A 252 -9.26 -2.38 -20.21
N LEU A 253 -8.02 -2.81 -20.47
CA LEU A 253 -7.52 -3.11 -21.82
C LEU A 253 -8.29 -4.26 -22.48
N MET A 254 -8.50 -5.37 -21.75
CA MET A 254 -9.29 -6.50 -22.25
C MET A 254 -10.73 -6.08 -22.60
N GLY A 255 -11.34 -5.21 -21.80
CA GLY A 255 -12.64 -4.61 -22.10
C GLY A 255 -12.63 -3.80 -23.39
N ALA A 256 -11.62 -2.95 -23.59
CA ALA A 256 -11.47 -2.12 -24.78
C ALA A 256 -11.18 -2.93 -26.06
N LEU A 257 -10.38 -4.01 -25.96
CA LEU A 257 -10.11 -4.95 -27.03
C LEU A 257 -11.39 -5.66 -27.46
N ARG A 258 -12.16 -6.18 -26.50
CA ARG A 258 -13.44 -6.87 -26.76
C ARG A 258 -14.45 -5.98 -27.50
N GLU A 259 -14.57 -4.72 -27.13
CA GLU A 259 -15.47 -3.76 -27.83
C GLU A 259 -15.07 -3.52 -29.27
N ARG A 260 -13.78 -3.72 -29.59
CA ARG A 260 -13.24 -3.64 -30.96
C ARG A 260 -13.23 -4.99 -31.69
N ASN A 261 -13.82 -6.02 -31.10
CA ASN A 261 -13.81 -7.40 -31.61
C ASN A 261 -12.39 -7.98 -31.76
N ILE A 262 -11.42 -7.54 -30.96
CA ILE A 262 -10.08 -8.10 -30.89
C ILE A 262 -10.09 -9.20 -29.82
N ALA A 263 -9.88 -10.44 -30.25
CA ALA A 263 -9.99 -11.61 -29.38
C ALA A 263 -8.75 -11.79 -28.50
N VAL A 264 -8.97 -12.00 -27.19
CA VAL A 264 -7.98 -12.40 -26.20
C VAL A 264 -8.22 -13.87 -25.84
N PRO A 265 -7.24 -14.76 -25.93
CA PRO A 265 -5.82 -14.54 -26.27
C PRO A 265 -5.49 -14.69 -27.77
N SER A 266 -6.42 -15.13 -28.63
CA SER A 266 -6.10 -15.63 -29.97
C SER A 266 -5.54 -14.58 -30.95
N GLN A 267 -5.83 -13.29 -30.77
CA GLN A 267 -5.26 -12.19 -31.53
C GLN A 267 -4.25 -11.38 -30.73
N VAL A 268 -4.56 -11.10 -29.45
CA VAL A 268 -3.71 -10.35 -28.53
C VAL A 268 -3.68 -11.05 -27.19
N ARG A 269 -2.51 -11.40 -26.68
CA ARG A 269 -2.31 -11.95 -25.35
C ARG A 269 -2.18 -10.83 -24.33
N VAL A 270 -2.70 -11.05 -23.12
CA VAL A 270 -2.67 -10.05 -22.06
C VAL A 270 -2.13 -10.66 -20.78
N VAL A 271 -1.17 -9.99 -20.16
CA VAL A 271 -0.65 -10.28 -18.82
C VAL A 271 -0.79 -9.05 -17.95
N GLY A 272 -1.32 -9.23 -16.74
CA GLY A 272 -1.45 -8.21 -15.69
C GLY A 272 -0.36 -8.29 -14.63
N TYR A 273 -0.61 -7.58 -13.52
CA TYR A 273 0.25 -7.57 -12.33
C TYR A 273 -0.64 -7.31 -11.11
N ASP A 274 -0.41 -8.01 -10.00
CA ASP A 274 -0.98 -7.93 -8.65
C ASP A 274 -1.66 -9.22 -8.20
N ASP A 275 -2.28 -9.99 -9.09
CA ASP A 275 -3.15 -11.16 -8.84
C ASP A 275 -4.32 -10.81 -7.90
N ILE A 276 -5.03 -9.73 -8.24
CA ILE A 276 -6.27 -9.38 -7.53
C ILE A 276 -7.35 -10.45 -7.72
N LEU A 277 -8.31 -10.54 -6.80
CA LEU A 277 -9.38 -11.53 -6.87
C LEU A 277 -10.11 -11.54 -8.23
N LEU A 278 -10.34 -10.38 -8.81
CA LEU A 278 -11.01 -10.24 -10.10
C LEU A 278 -10.23 -10.87 -11.26
N ALA A 279 -8.91 -11.00 -11.19
CA ALA A 279 -8.10 -11.59 -12.24
C ALA A 279 -8.53 -13.02 -12.62
N SER A 280 -9.01 -13.79 -11.65
CA SER A 280 -9.53 -15.15 -11.87
C SER A 280 -11.00 -15.21 -12.31
N HIS A 281 -11.74 -14.09 -12.24
CA HIS A 281 -13.18 -14.02 -12.50
C HIS A 281 -13.54 -13.26 -13.79
N VAL A 282 -12.60 -12.56 -14.40
CA VAL A 282 -12.82 -11.97 -15.73
C VAL A 282 -12.80 -13.03 -16.83
N HIS A 283 -13.27 -12.70 -18.02
CA HIS A 283 -13.28 -13.64 -19.14
C HIS A 283 -12.57 -13.04 -20.36
N PRO A 284 -11.52 -13.74 -20.86
CA PRO A 284 -10.87 -14.92 -20.26
C PRO A 284 -10.19 -14.59 -18.93
N PRO A 285 -9.98 -15.57 -18.00
CA PRO A 285 -9.23 -15.38 -16.76
C PRO A 285 -7.83 -14.83 -17.05
N LEU A 286 -7.45 -13.80 -16.27
CA LEU A 286 -6.23 -13.02 -16.51
C LEU A 286 -4.99 -13.71 -15.95
N THR A 287 -4.01 -13.97 -16.82
CA THR A 287 -2.62 -14.26 -16.44
C THR A 287 -2.02 -13.03 -15.80
N THR A 288 -1.36 -13.18 -14.65
CA THR A 288 -0.86 -12.05 -13.88
C THR A 288 0.33 -12.41 -13.01
N VAL A 289 1.09 -11.42 -12.56
CA VAL A 289 2.15 -11.60 -11.58
C VAL A 289 1.60 -11.36 -10.18
N ARG A 290 1.68 -12.38 -9.32
CA ARG A 290 1.24 -12.30 -7.92
C ARG A 290 2.22 -11.55 -7.06
N GLN A 291 1.70 -10.61 -6.26
CA GLN A 291 2.40 -9.98 -5.15
C GLN A 291 1.92 -10.61 -3.82
N PRO A 292 2.82 -10.95 -2.88
CA PRO A 292 2.43 -11.67 -1.65
C PRO A 292 1.87 -10.71 -0.59
N ILE A 293 0.70 -10.14 -0.85
CA ILE A 293 0.02 -9.11 -0.03
C ILE A 293 -0.14 -9.54 1.43
N ALA A 294 -0.48 -10.82 1.67
CA ALA A 294 -0.67 -11.34 3.03
C ALA A 294 0.61 -11.24 3.88
N GLN A 295 1.80 -11.32 3.27
CA GLN A 295 3.08 -11.16 3.96
C GLN A 295 3.48 -9.68 4.09
N ALA A 296 2.99 -8.84 3.18
CA ALA A 296 3.37 -7.43 3.10
C ALA A 296 2.97 -6.65 4.36
N GLY A 297 1.74 -6.83 4.84
CA GLY A 297 1.24 -6.12 6.02
C GLY A 297 2.07 -6.40 7.26
N ARG A 298 2.38 -7.67 7.55
CA ARG A 298 3.21 -8.05 8.69
C ARG A 298 4.63 -7.49 8.55
N ALA A 299 5.26 -7.65 7.39
CA ALA A 299 6.60 -7.15 7.14
C ALA A 299 6.71 -5.61 7.30
N LEU A 300 5.69 -4.86 6.86
CA LEU A 300 5.61 -3.41 7.02
C LEU A 300 5.49 -3.00 8.49
N VAL A 301 4.61 -3.67 9.25
CA VAL A 301 4.43 -3.42 10.68
C VAL A 301 5.71 -3.71 11.45
N ASP A 302 6.35 -4.86 11.18
CA ASP A 302 7.61 -5.25 11.83
C ASP A 302 8.72 -4.22 11.54
N LEU A 303 8.92 -3.83 10.28
CA LEU A 303 9.92 -2.81 9.91
C LEU A 303 9.63 -1.44 10.51
N MET A 304 8.37 -1.05 10.60
CA MET A 304 7.99 0.20 11.24
C MET A 304 8.36 0.18 12.73
N PHE A 305 8.10 -0.93 13.45
CA PHE A 305 8.52 -1.05 14.86
C PHE A 305 10.03 -1.12 15.02
N GLU A 306 10.76 -1.78 14.12
CA GLU A 306 12.23 -1.74 14.09
C GLU A 306 12.72 -0.29 13.93
N SER A 307 12.06 0.51 13.08
CA SER A 307 12.38 1.92 12.89
C SER A 307 12.10 2.73 14.19
N VAL A 308 10.99 2.47 14.89
CA VAL A 308 10.70 3.08 16.21
C VAL A 308 11.77 2.73 17.23
N ALA A 309 12.27 1.50 17.21
CA ALA A 309 13.34 1.04 18.11
C ALA A 309 14.75 1.55 17.72
N GLY A 310 14.87 2.31 16.63
CA GLY A 310 16.15 2.81 16.12
C GLY A 310 17.06 1.72 15.55
N ALA A 311 16.48 0.60 15.09
CA ALA A 311 17.23 -0.48 14.46
C ALA A 311 17.84 -0.03 13.11
N PRO A 312 18.95 -0.63 12.68
CA PRO A 312 19.53 -0.34 11.37
C PRO A 312 18.54 -0.58 10.25
N ARG A 313 18.49 0.33 9.28
CA ARG A 313 17.64 0.21 8.11
C ARG A 313 17.92 -1.08 7.34
N ARG A 314 16.88 -1.79 6.97
CA ARG A 314 16.91 -2.91 6.02
C ARG A 314 15.73 -2.87 5.08
N ASN A 315 15.84 -3.55 3.94
CA ASN A 315 14.75 -3.73 3.00
C ASN A 315 14.31 -5.19 2.99
N ILE A 316 13.03 -5.44 2.74
CA ILE A 316 12.45 -6.77 2.55
C ILE A 316 11.89 -6.83 1.13
N VAL A 317 12.49 -7.68 0.30
CA VAL A 317 11.99 -7.97 -1.03
C VAL A 317 11.22 -9.29 -0.97
N LEU A 318 9.92 -9.21 -1.19
CA LEU A 318 9.02 -10.36 -1.20
C LEU A 318 9.03 -11.02 -2.58
N PRO A 319 8.96 -12.37 -2.65
CA PRO A 319 8.99 -13.08 -3.93
C PRO A 319 7.76 -12.79 -4.78
N THR A 320 7.94 -12.73 -6.09
CA THR A 320 6.86 -12.64 -7.08
C THR A 320 6.71 -13.94 -7.85
N GLU A 321 5.51 -14.26 -8.29
CA GLU A 321 5.18 -15.49 -9.00
C GLU A 321 4.25 -15.16 -10.19
N LEU A 322 4.52 -15.74 -11.36
CA LEU A 322 3.60 -15.67 -12.50
C LEU A 322 2.50 -16.70 -12.36
N ILE A 323 1.25 -16.24 -12.37
CA ILE A 323 0.05 -17.07 -12.34
C ILE A 323 -0.53 -17.15 -13.75
N VAL A 324 -0.26 -18.24 -14.44
CA VAL A 324 -0.71 -18.44 -15.82
C VAL A 324 -2.19 -18.82 -15.85
N ARG A 325 -2.96 -18.09 -16.68
CA ARG A 325 -4.38 -18.31 -16.96
C ARG A 325 -4.66 -18.17 -18.45
N GLU A 326 -5.93 -18.10 -18.84
CA GLU A 326 -6.35 -18.18 -20.24
C GLU A 326 -6.01 -16.94 -21.09
N SER A 327 -5.84 -15.75 -20.50
CA SER A 327 -5.63 -14.52 -21.27
C SER A 327 -4.31 -14.46 -22.05
N SER A 328 -3.41 -15.43 -21.84
CA SER A 328 -2.09 -15.47 -22.48
C SER A 328 -1.69 -16.85 -23.04
N LEU A 329 -2.59 -17.83 -23.03
CA LEU A 329 -2.32 -19.19 -23.56
C LEU A 329 -2.66 -19.33 -25.05
#